data_cc615be71f42d14debd270895846798f
#
_entry.id   cc615be71f42d14debd270895846798f
#
_cell.length_a   1.000
_cell.length_b   1.000
_cell.length_c   1.000
_cell.angle_alpha   90.00
_cell.angle_beta   90.00
_cell.angle_gamma   90.00
#
_symmetry.space_group_name_H-M   'P 1'
#
loop_
_entity.id
_entity.type
_entity.pdbx_description
1 polymer ?
#
loop_
_entity_poly.entity_id
_entity_poly.type
_entity_poly.pdbx_seq_one_letter_code
_entity_poly.pdbx_strand_id
1 'polypeptide(L)'
;MIKSLVVLAILSFAASASALEWHTIGPRALGMGGAGVAAAQGPIAAYWNPAALGRPTSNAYGVQVPFGVHAGLTGSVIEGAKDLQALKDSSVAPTQAQIDAALAKLDQPGNGLRVDAGFGLNSKIGKLALFVNGFLDMGAVPSVDRVNTGAAAIQNGTNNSKLIVKGANIGEFGAAYGHELPFAPGLYLGGAFKIMSANVGYTDYFVLRNNNNQNNIVDSLKNGARKSANIGLDAAALWDLDRSFGGMALKPRIGLTGRNLNNPSFKQPDAAIAAGVSDKFKANPQVRLGFALSPFNWWNIAADVDLTRNLTPVDNVASRQIGLGSEFNVFNRSWINIPLRVGLMRNTAETSAGTVFTAGAGLNFLHVMLDLSAALSNKRVTTQSQGKQTKIPREVALGAQVSVLFGGSDDNEPVAPSREWKAAPKADDQPVPTEKVRQAAEKAQEDLKAEDLKNSGAKPSVTKP
;
A
#
# COMPACT_ATOMS: atom_id res chain seq x y z
N MET A 1 -5.14 22.48 25.08
CA MET A 1 -6.42 22.16 24.47
C MET A 1 -6.31 21.61 23.04
N ILE A 2 -5.48 22.15 22.14
CA ILE A 2 -5.35 21.64 20.75
C ILE A 2 -4.71 20.23 20.69
N LYS A 3 -3.77 19.90 21.60
CA LYS A 3 -3.14 18.57 21.66
C LYS A 3 -4.10 17.44 22.06
N SER A 4 -5.13 17.74 22.85
CA SER A 4 -6.13 16.77 23.29
C SER A 4 -7.22 16.53 22.21
N LEU A 5 -7.48 17.51 21.34
CA LEU A 5 -8.48 17.38 20.27
C LEU A 5 -7.99 16.46 19.14
N VAL A 6 -6.70 16.49 18.82
CA VAL A 6 -6.11 15.63 17.79
C VAL A 6 -6.10 14.16 18.20
N VAL A 7 -5.86 13.87 19.49
CA VAL A 7 -5.91 12.48 20.03
C VAL A 7 -7.35 11.97 20.09
N LEU A 8 -8.33 12.81 20.39
CA LEU A 8 -9.75 12.41 20.47
C LEU A 8 -10.36 12.14 19.08
N ALA A 9 -9.90 12.85 18.04
CA ALA A 9 -10.35 12.63 16.66
C ALA A 9 -9.89 11.28 16.09
N ILE A 10 -8.78 10.72 16.58
CA ILE A 10 -8.23 9.42 16.15
C ILE A 10 -9.00 8.24 16.77
N LEU A 11 -9.65 8.43 17.92
CA LEU A 11 -10.33 7.36 18.67
C LEU A 11 -11.81 7.14 18.26
N SER A 12 -12.40 8.00 17.41
CA SER A 12 -13.82 7.95 17.09
C SER A 12 -14.20 7.10 15.86
N PHE A 13 -13.25 6.42 15.20
CA PHE A 13 -13.51 5.66 13.98
C PHE A 13 -13.79 4.16 14.20
N ALA A 14 -14.45 3.80 15.29
CA ALA A 14 -14.95 2.43 15.46
C ALA A 14 -16.38 2.33 14.92
N ALA A 15 -16.57 2.34 13.61
CA ALA A 15 -17.84 2.03 12.97
C ALA A 15 -17.71 0.77 12.13
N SER A 16 -18.43 -0.26 12.55
CA SER A 16 -18.61 -1.52 11.85
C SER A 16 -19.33 -1.32 10.52
N ALA A 17 -18.65 -1.56 9.41
CA ALA A 17 -19.26 -1.81 8.11
C ALA A 17 -18.23 -2.44 7.18
N SER A 18 -18.68 -3.18 6.19
CA SER A 18 -17.83 -3.84 5.17
C SER A 18 -16.76 -2.88 4.66
N ALA A 19 -15.51 -3.18 4.94
CA ALA A 19 -14.37 -2.35 4.56
C ALA A 19 -13.40 -3.17 3.74
N LEU A 20 -12.68 -2.46 2.89
CA LEU A 20 -11.54 -3.00 2.19
C LEU A 20 -10.33 -3.07 3.14
N GLU A 21 -9.52 -4.07 2.97
CA GLU A 21 -8.21 -4.15 3.58
C GLU A 21 -7.22 -3.20 2.88
N TRP A 22 -6.17 -2.79 3.57
CA TRP A 22 -5.09 -2.04 2.93
C TRP A 22 -4.27 -2.98 2.06
N HIS A 23 -4.44 -2.91 0.75
CA HIS A 23 -3.71 -3.76 -0.20
C HIS A 23 -2.22 -3.41 -0.21
N THR A 24 -1.39 -4.41 -0.07
CA THR A 24 0.06 -4.22 -0.17
C THR A 24 0.49 -4.32 -1.63
N ILE A 25 0.44 -3.18 -2.35
CA ILE A 25 0.94 -3.09 -3.73
C ILE A 25 2.37 -2.57 -3.76
N GLY A 26 3.14 -3.08 -4.70
CA GLY A 26 4.55 -2.76 -4.89
C GLY A 26 5.47 -3.67 -4.09
N PRO A 27 6.44 -4.29 -4.76
CA PRO A 27 7.32 -5.31 -4.18
C PRO A 27 8.25 -4.75 -3.11
N ARG A 28 8.58 -3.46 -3.14
CA ARG A 28 9.40 -2.84 -2.10
C ARG A 28 8.70 -2.91 -0.75
N ALA A 29 7.44 -2.48 -0.67
CA ALA A 29 6.68 -2.53 0.57
C ALA A 29 6.41 -3.98 0.99
N LEU A 30 6.00 -4.86 0.05
CA LEU A 30 5.76 -6.27 0.35
C LEU A 30 7.03 -6.96 0.88
N GLY A 31 8.19 -6.76 0.21
CA GLY A 31 9.47 -7.32 0.66
C GLY A 31 9.93 -6.81 2.03
N MET A 32 9.43 -5.64 2.44
CA MET A 32 9.69 -5.02 3.75
C MET A 32 8.54 -5.24 4.75
N GLY A 33 7.83 -6.38 4.68
CA GLY A 33 6.78 -6.72 5.64
C GLY A 33 5.53 -5.83 5.53
N GLY A 34 5.27 -5.23 4.37
CA GLY A 34 4.14 -4.32 4.18
C GLY A 34 4.40 -2.89 4.66
N ALA A 35 5.64 -2.56 5.07
CA ALA A 35 6.00 -1.21 5.52
C ALA A 35 6.29 -0.30 4.31
N GLY A 36 5.47 0.73 4.13
CA GLY A 36 5.54 1.65 3.00
C GLY A 36 5.30 3.12 3.35
N VAL A 37 4.57 3.43 4.42
CA VAL A 37 4.05 4.78 4.69
C VAL A 37 5.16 5.83 4.90
N ALA A 38 6.18 5.53 5.71
CA ALA A 38 7.32 6.44 5.91
C ALA A 38 8.47 6.21 4.93
N ALA A 39 8.44 5.07 4.19
CA ALA A 39 9.46 4.66 3.25
C ALA A 39 9.10 4.92 1.78
N ALA A 40 7.87 5.37 1.48
CA ALA A 40 7.36 5.59 0.13
C ALA A 40 8.22 6.61 -0.64
N GLN A 41 8.47 6.31 -1.92
CA GLN A 41 9.25 7.12 -2.83
C GLN A 41 8.76 6.97 -4.27
N GLY A 42 9.05 7.98 -5.10
CA GLY A 42 8.66 7.97 -6.50
C GLY A 42 7.14 8.07 -6.70
N PRO A 43 6.64 7.68 -7.88
CA PRO A 43 5.23 7.77 -8.24
C PRO A 43 4.29 6.98 -7.33
N ILE A 44 4.69 5.80 -6.83
CA ILE A 44 3.85 4.96 -5.94
C ILE A 44 3.60 5.61 -4.57
N ALA A 45 4.31 6.68 -4.23
CA ALA A 45 4.03 7.47 -3.05
C ALA A 45 2.60 8.04 -3.06
N ALA A 46 2.00 8.27 -4.24
CA ALA A 46 0.59 8.64 -4.37
C ALA A 46 -0.37 7.67 -3.65
N TYR A 47 -0.02 6.38 -3.63
CA TYR A 47 -0.77 5.34 -2.95
C TYR A 47 -0.42 5.20 -1.46
N TRP A 48 0.89 5.16 -1.14
CA TRP A 48 1.36 4.84 0.21
C TRP A 48 1.33 6.04 1.14
N ASN A 49 1.81 7.20 0.68
CA ASN A 49 1.85 8.45 1.43
C ASN A 49 2.02 9.64 0.46
N PRO A 50 0.94 10.29 0.06
CA PRO A 50 1.00 11.44 -0.85
C PRO A 50 1.93 12.58 -0.37
N ALA A 51 2.15 12.76 0.92
CA ALA A 51 3.07 13.77 1.43
C ALA A 51 4.52 13.53 0.99
N ALA A 52 4.90 12.26 0.76
CA ALA A 52 6.24 11.91 0.30
C ALA A 52 6.54 12.38 -1.14
N LEU A 53 5.53 12.75 -1.93
CA LEU A 53 5.72 13.37 -3.25
C LEU A 53 6.45 14.72 -3.16
N GLY A 54 6.32 15.41 -2.04
CA GLY A 54 6.96 16.70 -1.78
C GLY A 54 8.44 16.62 -1.43
N ARG A 55 8.98 15.43 -1.13
CA ARG A 55 10.38 15.27 -0.69
C ARG A 55 11.36 15.54 -1.83
N PRO A 56 12.43 16.32 -1.59
CA PRO A 56 13.43 16.61 -2.61
C PRO A 56 14.26 15.39 -3.04
N THR A 57 14.31 14.35 -2.19
CA THR A 57 15.00 13.08 -2.47
C THR A 57 14.18 12.09 -3.30
N SER A 58 12.92 12.42 -3.62
CA SER A 58 12.11 11.61 -4.52
C SER A 58 12.46 11.93 -5.96
N ASN A 59 12.50 10.90 -6.82
CA ASN A 59 12.65 11.12 -8.25
C ASN A 59 11.57 12.10 -8.75
N ALA A 60 12.01 13.14 -9.45
CA ALA A 60 11.11 14.24 -9.84
C ALA A 60 10.13 13.81 -10.93
N TYR A 61 10.55 12.88 -11.80
CA TYR A 61 9.74 12.39 -12.92
C TYR A 61 9.81 10.88 -13.00
N GLY A 62 8.75 10.25 -13.44
CA GLY A 62 8.78 8.83 -13.71
C GLY A 62 7.44 8.14 -13.68
N VAL A 63 7.51 6.86 -14.01
CA VAL A 63 6.37 5.95 -14.04
C VAL A 63 6.71 4.68 -13.27
N GLN A 64 5.77 4.20 -12.49
CA GLN A 64 5.85 2.92 -11.78
C GLN A 64 4.60 2.10 -12.04
N VAL A 65 4.79 0.82 -12.40
CA VAL A 65 3.73 -0.16 -12.66
C VAL A 65 3.84 -1.28 -11.62
N PRO A 66 3.27 -1.10 -10.42
CA PRO A 66 3.25 -2.12 -9.40
C PRO A 66 2.16 -3.16 -9.66
N PHE A 67 2.46 -4.40 -9.29
CA PHE A 67 1.53 -5.51 -9.21
C PHE A 67 1.72 -6.23 -7.88
N GLY A 68 0.64 -6.73 -7.30
CA GLY A 68 0.65 -7.57 -6.11
C GLY A 68 -0.54 -8.51 -6.11
N VAL A 69 -0.34 -9.72 -5.62
CA VAL A 69 -1.39 -10.71 -5.37
C VAL A 69 -1.15 -11.36 -4.02
N HIS A 70 -2.22 -11.55 -3.28
CA HIS A 70 -2.21 -12.24 -2.00
C HIS A 70 -3.36 -13.27 -1.97
N ALA A 71 -3.08 -14.44 -1.42
CA ALA A 71 -4.08 -15.47 -1.19
C ALA A 71 -3.95 -15.98 0.24
N GLY A 72 -5.10 -16.09 0.91
CA GLY A 72 -5.20 -16.58 2.28
C GLY A 72 -6.26 -17.67 2.42
N LEU A 73 -5.93 -18.71 3.15
CA LEU A 73 -6.83 -19.80 3.51
C LEU A 73 -6.95 -19.89 5.02
N THR A 74 -8.15 -19.70 5.54
CA THR A 74 -8.42 -19.82 6.97
C THR A 74 -9.26 -21.04 7.27
N GLY A 75 -8.87 -21.78 8.32
CA GLY A 75 -9.58 -22.97 8.79
C GLY A 75 -9.51 -24.16 7.81
N SER A 76 -10.56 -24.98 7.82
CA SER A 76 -10.63 -26.27 7.13
C SER A 76 -11.66 -26.29 6.00
N VAL A 77 -11.92 -25.14 5.34
CA VAL A 77 -12.98 -25.00 4.31
C VAL A 77 -12.84 -26.01 3.18
N ILE A 78 -11.64 -26.12 2.61
CA ILE A 78 -11.37 -27.02 1.47
C ILE A 78 -11.54 -28.48 1.90
N GLU A 79 -11.05 -28.81 3.11
CA GLU A 79 -11.12 -30.17 3.63
C GLU A 79 -12.58 -30.56 3.92
N GLY A 80 -13.34 -29.70 4.62
CA GLY A 80 -14.74 -29.95 4.91
C GLY A 80 -15.62 -30.08 3.66
N ALA A 81 -15.38 -29.24 2.65
CA ALA A 81 -16.09 -29.35 1.38
C ALA A 81 -15.77 -30.66 0.62
N LYS A 82 -14.50 -31.09 0.61
CA LYS A 82 -14.08 -32.36 0.01
C LYS A 82 -14.64 -33.57 0.76
N ASP A 83 -14.66 -33.53 2.09
CA ASP A 83 -15.23 -34.59 2.90
C ASP A 83 -16.71 -34.75 2.61
N LEU A 84 -17.49 -33.66 2.55
CA LEU A 84 -18.90 -33.71 2.17
C LEU A 84 -19.11 -34.27 0.76
N GLN A 85 -18.28 -33.87 -0.20
CA GLN A 85 -18.36 -34.39 -1.56
C GLN A 85 -18.01 -35.88 -1.59
N ALA A 86 -17.00 -36.34 -0.87
CA ALA A 86 -16.65 -37.76 -0.77
C ALA A 86 -17.74 -38.59 -0.12
N LEU A 87 -18.41 -38.04 0.91
CA LEU A 87 -19.57 -38.71 1.53
C LEU A 87 -20.77 -38.83 0.56
N LYS A 88 -21.00 -37.82 -0.28
CA LYS A 88 -22.01 -37.84 -1.34
C LYS A 88 -21.73 -38.91 -2.39
N ASP A 89 -20.47 -38.95 -2.86
CA ASP A 89 -20.06 -39.85 -3.95
C ASP A 89 -19.81 -41.30 -3.47
N SER A 90 -19.96 -41.55 -2.15
CA SER A 90 -19.76 -42.88 -1.55
C SER A 90 -20.90 -43.83 -1.95
N SER A 91 -20.57 -45.07 -2.32
CA SER A 91 -21.52 -46.16 -2.52
C SER A 91 -22.13 -46.69 -1.22
N VAL A 92 -21.53 -46.37 -0.07
CA VAL A 92 -22.01 -46.73 1.27
C VAL A 92 -22.64 -45.51 1.92
N ALA A 93 -23.80 -45.68 2.55
CA ALA A 93 -24.46 -44.60 3.25
C ALA A 93 -23.55 -44.06 4.38
N PRO A 94 -23.29 -42.74 4.43
CA PRO A 94 -22.42 -42.16 5.46
C PRO A 94 -23.11 -42.27 6.84
N THR A 95 -22.30 -42.45 7.87
CA THR A 95 -22.77 -42.38 9.25
C THR A 95 -22.98 -40.91 9.66
N GLN A 96 -23.89 -40.70 10.62
CA GLN A 96 -24.14 -39.34 11.15
C GLN A 96 -22.85 -38.71 11.68
N ALA A 97 -21.99 -39.47 12.36
CA ALA A 97 -20.71 -38.98 12.88
C ALA A 97 -19.77 -38.48 11.79
N GLN A 98 -19.74 -39.13 10.61
CA GLN A 98 -18.95 -38.69 9.45
C GLN A 98 -19.49 -37.38 8.89
N ILE A 99 -20.80 -37.25 8.78
CA ILE A 99 -21.47 -36.04 8.29
C ILE A 99 -21.21 -34.89 9.23
N ASP A 100 -21.43 -35.08 10.53
CA ASP A 100 -21.22 -34.05 11.55
C ASP A 100 -19.77 -33.59 11.58
N ALA A 101 -18.80 -34.49 11.43
CA ALA A 101 -17.40 -34.16 11.35
C ALA A 101 -17.06 -33.30 10.12
N ALA A 102 -17.63 -33.61 8.95
CA ALA A 102 -17.40 -32.83 7.73
C ALA A 102 -18.06 -31.45 7.81
N LEU A 103 -19.30 -31.36 8.32
CA LEU A 103 -20.00 -30.09 8.55
C LEU A 103 -19.29 -29.23 9.59
N ALA A 104 -18.79 -29.81 10.69
CA ALA A 104 -18.03 -29.10 11.72
C ALA A 104 -16.73 -28.48 11.18
N LYS A 105 -16.08 -29.11 10.20
CA LYS A 105 -14.92 -28.53 9.53
C LYS A 105 -15.27 -27.27 8.74
N LEU A 106 -16.46 -27.19 8.17
CA LEU A 106 -16.94 -26.02 7.46
C LEU A 106 -17.40 -24.91 8.39
N ASP A 107 -18.01 -25.26 9.52
CA ASP A 107 -18.71 -24.36 10.42
C ASP A 107 -17.83 -23.75 11.53
N GLN A 108 -16.54 -23.60 11.26
CA GLN A 108 -15.63 -22.94 12.20
C GLN A 108 -15.65 -21.42 11.98
N PRO A 109 -15.76 -20.60 13.04
CA PRO A 109 -15.68 -19.15 12.90
C PRO A 109 -14.39 -18.71 12.21
N GLY A 110 -14.50 -17.80 11.25
CA GLY A 110 -13.36 -17.30 10.48
C GLY A 110 -12.84 -18.26 9.39
N ASN A 111 -13.54 -19.36 9.14
CA ASN A 111 -13.29 -20.19 7.96
C ASN A 111 -13.52 -19.41 6.69
N GLY A 112 -12.59 -19.48 5.74
CA GLY A 112 -12.77 -18.86 4.44
C GLY A 112 -11.54 -18.92 3.57
N LEU A 113 -11.77 -18.56 2.32
CA LEU A 113 -10.75 -18.31 1.32
C LEU A 113 -10.74 -16.83 1.02
N ARG A 114 -9.56 -16.23 0.88
CA ARG A 114 -9.40 -14.86 0.45
C ARG A 114 -8.38 -14.77 -0.68
N VAL A 115 -8.71 -13.96 -1.66
CA VAL A 115 -7.79 -13.55 -2.72
C VAL A 115 -7.93 -12.06 -2.89
N ASP A 116 -6.83 -11.35 -2.78
CA ASP A 116 -6.74 -9.96 -3.15
C ASP A 116 -5.60 -9.73 -4.14
N ALA A 117 -5.78 -8.77 -5.02
CA ALA A 117 -4.80 -8.37 -5.99
C ALA A 117 -4.87 -6.86 -6.21
N GLY A 118 -3.73 -6.27 -6.52
CA GLY A 118 -3.64 -4.87 -6.87
C GLY A 118 -2.68 -4.66 -8.02
N PHE A 119 -3.02 -3.76 -8.92
CA PHE A 119 -2.12 -3.28 -9.95
C PHE A 119 -2.26 -1.78 -10.09
N GLY A 120 -1.26 -1.12 -10.65
CA GLY A 120 -1.31 0.31 -10.83
C GLY A 120 -0.45 0.81 -11.98
N LEU A 121 -0.79 1.99 -12.45
CA LEU A 121 0.04 2.85 -13.28
C LEU A 121 0.12 4.19 -12.57
N ASN A 122 1.27 4.48 -12.00
CA ASN A 122 1.50 5.71 -11.24
C ASN A 122 2.57 6.52 -11.94
N SER A 123 2.29 7.78 -12.26
CA SER A 123 3.26 8.71 -12.83
C SER A 123 3.46 9.91 -11.93
N LYS A 124 4.67 10.47 -11.92
CA LYS A 124 5.03 11.64 -11.11
C LYS A 124 5.67 12.70 -11.98
N ILE A 125 5.25 13.95 -11.77
CA ILE A 125 5.80 15.14 -12.41
C ILE A 125 6.04 16.18 -11.30
N GLY A 126 7.28 16.33 -10.88
CA GLY A 126 7.65 17.18 -9.74
C GLY A 126 7.00 16.70 -8.43
N LYS A 127 6.08 17.48 -7.88
CA LYS A 127 5.34 17.20 -6.63
C LYS A 127 3.94 16.64 -6.87
N LEU A 128 3.52 16.54 -8.13
CA LEU A 128 2.24 16.00 -8.55
C LEU A 128 2.40 14.55 -9.04
N ALA A 129 1.46 13.69 -8.69
CA ALA A 129 1.33 12.36 -9.28
C ALA A 129 -0.07 12.15 -9.85
N LEU A 130 -0.15 11.46 -10.99
CA LEU A 130 -1.37 10.95 -11.58
C LEU A 130 -1.34 9.43 -11.49
N PHE A 131 -2.46 8.81 -11.18
CA PHE A 131 -2.49 7.36 -11.01
C PHE A 131 -3.80 6.73 -11.51
N VAL A 132 -3.67 5.49 -11.98
CA VAL A 132 -4.75 4.55 -12.22
C VAL A 132 -4.41 3.28 -11.46
N ASN A 133 -5.21 2.92 -10.46
CA ASN A 133 -5.03 1.71 -9.69
C ASN A 133 -6.27 0.81 -9.80
N GLY A 134 -6.07 -0.48 -9.80
CA GLY A 134 -7.13 -1.49 -9.76
C GLY A 134 -6.90 -2.45 -8.61
N PHE A 135 -7.97 -2.78 -7.89
CA PHE A 135 -7.95 -3.68 -6.75
C PHE A 135 -9.05 -4.72 -6.90
N LEU A 136 -8.69 -5.96 -6.72
CA LEU A 136 -9.62 -7.09 -6.55
C LEU A 136 -9.55 -7.51 -5.08
N ASP A 137 -10.69 -7.63 -4.45
CA ASP A 137 -10.81 -8.17 -3.10
C ASP A 137 -11.97 -9.17 -3.07
N MET A 138 -11.67 -10.45 -2.89
CA MET A 138 -12.63 -11.54 -2.96
C MET A 138 -12.49 -12.47 -1.75
N GLY A 139 -13.64 -12.94 -1.25
CA GLY A 139 -13.70 -13.96 -0.22
C GLY A 139 -14.75 -15.01 -0.52
N ALA A 140 -14.51 -16.23 -0.05
CA ALA A 140 -15.47 -17.31 -0.02
C ALA A 140 -15.63 -17.79 1.41
N VAL A 141 -16.87 -17.76 1.91
CA VAL A 141 -17.21 -18.08 3.30
C VAL A 141 -18.20 -19.22 3.31
N PRO A 142 -18.00 -20.28 4.11
CA PRO A 142 -18.95 -21.37 4.21
C PRO A 142 -20.22 -20.94 4.95
N SER A 143 -21.35 -21.45 4.48
CA SER A 143 -22.65 -21.39 5.14
C SER A 143 -23.19 -22.81 5.22
N VAL A 144 -23.34 -23.33 6.42
CA VAL A 144 -23.66 -24.75 6.66
C VAL A 144 -25.14 -24.96 6.89
N ASP A 145 -25.75 -25.86 6.11
CA ASP A 145 -27.11 -26.36 6.34
C ASP A 145 -27.07 -27.38 7.48
N ARG A 146 -27.61 -27.02 8.64
CA ARG A 146 -27.71 -27.86 9.83
C ARG A 146 -29.07 -28.58 9.96
N VAL A 147 -29.96 -28.39 8.99
CA VAL A 147 -31.31 -29.01 9.00
C VAL A 147 -31.28 -30.32 8.22
N ASN A 148 -30.74 -30.30 7.01
CA ASN A 148 -30.72 -31.46 6.09
C ASN A 148 -29.40 -32.23 6.26
N THR A 149 -29.18 -32.84 7.44
CA THR A 149 -27.90 -33.48 7.79
C THR A 149 -27.94 -35.00 7.73
N GLY A 150 -29.09 -35.63 7.35
CA GLY A 150 -29.19 -37.08 7.25
C GLY A 150 -28.43 -37.67 6.03
N ALA A 151 -28.04 -38.94 6.11
CA ALA A 151 -27.32 -39.64 5.03
C ALA A 151 -27.99 -39.49 3.64
N ALA A 152 -29.29 -39.61 3.58
CA ALA A 152 -30.06 -39.44 2.34
C ALA A 152 -29.94 -37.99 1.80
N ALA A 153 -29.94 -36.97 2.67
CA ALA A 153 -29.80 -35.59 2.23
C ALA A 153 -28.41 -35.31 1.65
N ILE A 154 -27.36 -35.92 2.21
CA ILE A 154 -26.00 -35.80 1.68
C ILE A 154 -25.89 -36.52 0.32
N GLN A 155 -26.29 -37.79 0.25
CA GLN A 155 -26.19 -38.60 -0.98
C GLN A 155 -27.04 -38.06 -2.13
N ASN A 156 -28.24 -37.55 -1.84
CA ASN A 156 -29.11 -36.95 -2.86
C ASN A 156 -28.73 -35.49 -3.19
N GLY A 157 -27.76 -34.91 -2.50
CA GLY A 157 -27.34 -33.53 -2.73
C GLY A 157 -28.39 -32.49 -2.34
N THR A 158 -29.29 -32.81 -1.40
CA THR A 158 -30.34 -31.88 -0.91
C THR A 158 -29.92 -31.05 0.29
N ASN A 159 -28.76 -31.35 0.91
CA ASN A 159 -28.15 -30.45 1.88
C ASN A 159 -27.67 -29.15 1.20
N ASN A 160 -28.11 -28.03 1.74
CA ASN A 160 -27.88 -26.68 1.16
C ASN A 160 -26.58 -26.00 1.65
N SER A 161 -25.65 -26.77 2.20
CA SER A 161 -24.33 -26.20 2.55
C SER A 161 -23.67 -25.59 1.32
N LYS A 162 -23.20 -24.35 1.45
CA LYS A 162 -22.69 -23.55 0.32
C LYS A 162 -21.47 -22.72 0.72
N LEU A 163 -20.70 -22.30 -0.25
CA LEU A 163 -19.75 -21.23 -0.14
C LEU A 163 -20.40 -19.95 -0.66
N ILE A 164 -20.48 -18.92 0.17
CA ILE A 164 -20.89 -17.58 -0.22
C ILE A 164 -19.66 -16.89 -0.77
N VAL A 165 -19.62 -16.62 -2.07
CA VAL A 165 -18.54 -15.93 -2.75
C VAL A 165 -18.92 -14.48 -2.96
N LYS A 166 -18.15 -13.59 -2.40
CA LYS A 166 -18.40 -12.14 -2.45
C LYS A 166 -17.11 -11.35 -2.61
N GLY A 167 -17.21 -10.17 -3.17
CA GLY A 167 -16.06 -9.30 -3.33
C GLY A 167 -16.33 -8.09 -4.20
N ALA A 168 -15.29 -7.31 -4.43
CA ALA A 168 -15.35 -6.13 -5.27
C ALA A 168 -14.10 -6.02 -6.15
N ASN A 169 -14.32 -5.53 -7.37
CA ASN A 169 -13.26 -5.01 -8.22
C ASN A 169 -13.39 -3.49 -8.21
N ILE A 170 -12.35 -2.79 -7.74
CA ILE A 170 -12.36 -1.34 -7.56
C ILE A 170 -11.27 -0.73 -8.43
N GLY A 171 -11.67 0.14 -9.36
CA GLY A 171 -10.77 1.00 -10.11
C GLY A 171 -10.70 2.38 -9.44
N GLU A 172 -9.50 2.92 -9.29
CA GLU A 172 -9.23 4.27 -8.81
C GLU A 172 -8.49 5.04 -9.91
N PHE A 173 -8.99 6.19 -10.31
CA PHE A 173 -8.30 7.16 -11.15
C PHE A 173 -8.19 8.47 -10.39
N GLY A 174 -6.97 9.02 -10.25
CA GLY A 174 -6.81 10.19 -9.42
C GLY A 174 -5.51 10.94 -9.60
N ALA A 175 -5.42 12.02 -8.83
CA ALA A 175 -4.24 12.86 -8.70
C ALA A 175 -3.87 13.00 -7.22
N ALA A 176 -2.58 13.06 -6.95
CA ALA A 176 -2.03 13.27 -5.62
C ALA A 176 -0.97 14.38 -5.66
N TYR A 177 -0.88 15.14 -4.59
CA TYR A 177 0.07 16.21 -4.44
C TYR A 177 0.66 16.20 -3.03
N GLY A 178 1.96 16.49 -2.94
CA GLY A 178 2.67 16.63 -1.67
C GLY A 178 3.55 17.85 -1.65
N HIS A 179 3.63 18.52 -0.50
CA HIS A 179 4.40 19.74 -0.33
C HIS A 179 5.03 19.82 1.05
N GLU A 180 6.24 20.34 1.11
CA GLU A 180 6.91 20.72 2.36
C GLU A 180 6.35 22.01 2.89
N LEU A 181 6.08 22.09 4.19
CA LEU A 181 5.59 23.31 4.81
C LEU A 181 6.74 24.34 4.92
N PRO A 182 6.60 25.56 4.35
CA PRO A 182 7.69 26.54 4.33
C PRO A 182 8.16 26.97 5.72
N PHE A 183 7.25 26.96 6.70
CA PHE A 183 7.54 27.36 8.09
C PHE A 183 7.98 26.19 8.99
N ALA A 184 7.97 24.96 8.48
CA ALA A 184 8.36 23.75 9.20
C ALA A 184 9.17 22.82 8.28
N PRO A 185 10.44 23.13 8.01
CA PRO A 185 11.30 22.31 7.16
C PRO A 185 11.31 20.85 7.63
N GLY A 186 11.21 19.91 6.68
CA GLY A 186 11.13 18.49 6.97
C GLY A 186 9.71 17.96 7.24
N LEU A 187 8.72 18.85 7.43
CA LEU A 187 7.32 18.44 7.56
C LEU A 187 6.61 18.61 6.21
N TYR A 188 6.11 17.48 5.68
CA TYR A 188 5.40 17.41 4.40
C TYR A 188 3.94 17.09 4.65
N LEU A 189 3.06 17.76 3.95
CA LEU A 189 1.63 17.41 3.86
C LEU A 189 1.28 17.02 2.43
N GLY A 190 0.32 16.14 2.29
CA GLY A 190 -0.13 15.69 0.99
C GLY A 190 -1.56 15.16 1.01
N GLY A 191 -2.13 15.05 -0.17
CA GLY A 191 -3.46 14.50 -0.34
C GLY A 191 -3.66 13.92 -1.73
N ALA A 192 -4.70 13.13 -1.88
CA ALA A 192 -5.14 12.62 -3.16
C ALA A 192 -6.64 12.78 -3.31
N PHE A 193 -7.06 13.15 -4.50
CA PHE A 193 -8.43 13.08 -4.98
C PHE A 193 -8.52 11.98 -6.01
N LYS A 194 -9.56 11.12 -5.90
CA LYS A 194 -9.74 10.00 -6.81
C LYS A 194 -11.21 9.75 -7.13
N ILE A 195 -11.46 9.38 -8.37
CA ILE A 195 -12.74 8.82 -8.82
C ILE A 195 -12.59 7.31 -8.69
N MET A 196 -13.54 6.69 -7.99
CA MET A 196 -13.57 5.27 -7.71
C MET A 196 -14.75 4.63 -8.43
N SER A 197 -14.50 3.53 -9.15
CA SER A 197 -15.54 2.69 -9.77
C SER A 197 -15.45 1.31 -9.15
N ALA A 198 -16.51 0.88 -8.46
CA ALA A 198 -16.59 -0.46 -7.89
C ALA A 198 -17.60 -1.32 -8.66
N ASN A 199 -17.20 -2.56 -8.92
CA ASN A 199 -18.08 -3.62 -9.39
C ASN A 199 -18.15 -4.68 -8.29
N VAL A 200 -19.26 -4.68 -7.53
CA VAL A 200 -19.46 -5.53 -6.36
C VAL A 200 -20.21 -6.78 -6.77
N GLY A 201 -19.68 -7.95 -6.43
CA GLY A 201 -20.25 -9.26 -6.77
C GLY A 201 -20.65 -10.07 -5.54
N TYR A 202 -21.67 -10.90 -5.70
CA TYR A 202 -22.15 -11.85 -4.70
C TYR A 202 -22.77 -13.05 -5.39
N THR A 203 -22.39 -14.28 -4.98
CA THR A 203 -23.00 -15.51 -5.48
C THR A 203 -22.84 -16.65 -4.48
N ASP A 204 -23.75 -17.62 -4.55
CA ASP A 204 -23.72 -18.84 -3.76
C ASP A 204 -23.19 -20.02 -4.60
N TYR A 205 -22.28 -20.79 -4.03
CA TYR A 205 -21.79 -22.05 -4.59
C TYR A 205 -22.17 -23.21 -3.67
N PHE A 206 -23.17 -24.02 -4.04
CA PHE A 206 -23.61 -25.17 -3.26
C PHE A 206 -22.63 -26.33 -3.36
N VAL A 207 -22.18 -26.86 -2.21
CA VAL A 207 -21.13 -27.88 -2.14
C VAL A 207 -21.60 -29.20 -2.73
N LEU A 208 -22.87 -29.59 -2.50
CA LEU A 208 -23.38 -30.92 -2.83
C LEU A 208 -24.34 -30.96 -4.02
N ARG A 209 -24.80 -29.82 -4.52
CA ARG A 209 -25.72 -29.82 -5.67
C ARG A 209 -24.99 -30.18 -6.97
N ASN A 210 -25.58 -31.14 -7.72
CA ASN A 210 -25.18 -31.41 -9.10
C ASN A 210 -25.69 -30.30 -10.01
N ASN A 211 -24.97 -29.22 -10.11
CA ASN A 211 -25.34 -28.09 -10.96
C ASN A 211 -24.51 -28.09 -12.22
N ASN A 212 -25.06 -28.63 -13.31
CA ASN A 212 -24.49 -28.44 -14.65
C ASN A 212 -24.33 -26.96 -15.05
N ASN A 213 -24.94 -26.03 -14.31
CA ASN A 213 -24.87 -24.57 -14.51
C ASN A 213 -23.93 -23.85 -13.54
N GLN A 214 -23.30 -24.52 -12.57
CA GLN A 214 -22.34 -23.89 -11.64
C GLN A 214 -20.90 -23.90 -12.16
N ASN A 215 -20.68 -24.28 -13.41
CA ASN A 215 -19.34 -24.41 -13.97
C ASN A 215 -18.58 -23.07 -14.07
N ASN A 216 -19.21 -21.93 -13.71
CA ASN A 216 -18.53 -20.67 -13.80
C ASN A 216 -18.94 -19.68 -12.67
N ILE A 217 -18.35 -19.86 -11.47
CA ILE A 217 -18.49 -18.91 -10.34
C ILE A 217 -18.17 -17.48 -10.79
N VAL A 218 -17.18 -17.34 -11.67
CA VAL A 218 -16.73 -16.05 -12.19
C VAL A 218 -17.82 -15.38 -13.02
N ASP A 219 -18.51 -16.14 -13.88
CA ASP A 219 -19.61 -15.60 -14.68
C ASP A 219 -20.83 -15.27 -13.83
N SER A 220 -21.16 -16.11 -12.82
CA SER A 220 -22.22 -15.81 -11.87
C SER A 220 -21.96 -14.53 -11.08
N LEU A 221 -20.72 -14.33 -10.61
CA LEU A 221 -20.30 -13.09 -9.97
C LEU A 221 -20.41 -11.89 -10.89
N LYS A 222 -19.96 -12.00 -12.15
CA LYS A 222 -20.01 -10.92 -13.14
C LYS A 222 -21.43 -10.53 -13.50
N ASN A 223 -22.29 -11.53 -13.78
CA ASN A 223 -23.66 -11.30 -14.24
C ASN A 223 -24.55 -10.70 -13.16
N GLY A 224 -24.33 -11.07 -11.88
CA GLY A 224 -25.04 -10.51 -10.73
C GLY A 224 -24.47 -9.23 -10.16
N ALA A 225 -23.28 -8.81 -10.63
CA ALA A 225 -22.56 -7.69 -10.04
C ALA A 225 -23.23 -6.34 -10.26
N ARG A 226 -23.06 -5.43 -9.29
CA ARG A 226 -23.54 -4.04 -9.37
C ARG A 226 -22.37 -3.09 -9.50
N LYS A 227 -22.39 -2.32 -10.60
CA LYS A 227 -21.41 -1.27 -10.86
C LYS A 227 -21.92 0.08 -10.34
N SER A 228 -21.06 0.79 -9.64
CA SER A 228 -21.31 2.17 -9.21
C SER A 228 -20.01 2.94 -9.03
N ALA A 229 -20.10 4.27 -9.06
CA ALA A 229 -18.96 5.14 -8.87
C ALA A 229 -19.16 6.09 -7.69
N ASN A 230 -18.05 6.52 -7.09
CA ASN A 230 -18.00 7.50 -6.04
C ASN A 230 -16.65 8.23 -6.08
N ILE A 231 -16.48 9.25 -5.26
CA ILE A 231 -15.20 9.93 -5.07
C ILE A 231 -14.54 9.44 -3.79
N GLY A 232 -13.22 9.41 -3.78
CA GLY A 232 -12.39 9.11 -2.61
C GLY A 232 -11.42 10.24 -2.31
N LEU A 233 -11.20 10.50 -1.02
CA LEU A 233 -10.27 11.50 -0.53
C LEU A 233 -9.25 10.82 0.39
N ASP A 234 -7.96 11.08 0.12
CA ASP A 234 -6.86 10.63 0.97
C ASP A 234 -6.09 11.85 1.47
N ALA A 235 -5.55 11.76 2.70
CA ALA A 235 -4.68 12.78 3.28
C ALA A 235 -3.50 12.13 3.99
N ALA A 236 -2.37 12.80 3.98
CA ALA A 236 -1.15 12.27 4.56
C ALA A 236 -0.24 13.36 5.12
N ALA A 237 0.59 12.95 6.07
CA ALA A 237 1.70 13.71 6.59
C ALA A 237 2.96 12.86 6.60
N LEU A 238 4.10 13.48 6.38
CA LEU A 238 5.41 12.86 6.53
C LEU A 238 6.33 13.86 7.21
N TRP A 239 6.96 13.43 8.29
CA TRP A 239 7.93 14.24 9.01
C TRP A 239 9.32 13.62 8.88
N ASP A 240 10.22 14.30 8.20
CA ASP A 240 11.64 14.00 8.09
C ASP A 240 12.37 14.77 9.18
N LEU A 241 12.67 14.09 10.29
CA LEU A 241 13.24 14.71 11.47
C LEU A 241 14.69 15.16 11.24
N ASP A 242 15.45 14.42 10.41
CA ASP A 242 16.80 14.83 10.07
C ASP A 242 16.82 16.18 9.35
N ARG A 243 15.88 16.39 8.43
CA ARG A 243 15.72 17.66 7.73
C ARG A 243 15.25 18.79 8.65
N SER A 244 14.43 18.47 9.68
CA SER A 244 13.93 19.48 10.63
C SER A 244 14.98 19.93 11.65
N PHE A 245 15.80 18.98 12.13
CA PHE A 245 16.71 19.23 13.26
C PHE A 245 18.19 19.17 12.88
N GLY A 246 18.53 18.59 11.71
CA GLY A 246 19.87 18.41 11.20
C GLY A 246 20.70 17.38 11.95
N GLY A 247 21.51 16.61 11.23
CA GLY A 247 22.55 15.75 11.82
C GLY A 247 22.06 14.55 12.62
N MET A 248 20.83 14.08 12.42
CA MET A 248 20.32 12.90 13.12
C MET A 248 20.91 11.61 12.52
N ALA A 249 21.72 10.89 13.30
CA ALA A 249 22.51 9.73 12.84
C ALA A 249 21.68 8.62 12.15
N LEU A 250 20.41 8.42 12.54
CA LEU A 250 19.54 7.39 11.97
C LEU A 250 18.57 7.93 10.92
N LYS A 251 18.60 9.23 10.63
CA LYS A 251 17.72 9.93 9.67
C LYS A 251 16.24 9.49 9.80
N PRO A 252 15.64 9.63 10.99
CA PRO A 252 14.32 9.10 11.28
C PRO A 252 13.22 9.86 10.54
N ARG A 253 12.20 9.11 10.11
CA ARG A 253 10.98 9.64 9.49
C ARG A 253 9.76 9.01 10.10
N ILE A 254 8.71 9.82 10.23
CA ILE A 254 7.40 9.39 10.71
C ILE A 254 6.37 9.76 9.64
N GLY A 255 5.55 8.80 9.23
CA GLY A 255 4.51 9.01 8.24
C GLY A 255 3.13 8.64 8.79
N LEU A 256 2.11 9.39 8.43
CA LEU A 256 0.72 9.08 8.71
C LEU A 256 -0.06 9.23 7.40
N THR A 257 -0.86 8.21 7.06
CA THR A 257 -1.70 8.25 5.87
C THR A 257 -3.09 7.76 6.21
N GLY A 258 -4.09 8.56 5.81
CA GLY A 258 -5.50 8.21 5.83
C GLY A 258 -6.04 8.08 4.42
N ARG A 259 -6.62 6.93 4.07
CA ARG A 259 -7.26 6.66 2.78
C ARG A 259 -8.77 6.60 2.94
N ASN A 260 -9.49 6.99 1.87
CA ASN A 260 -10.95 6.94 1.82
C ASN A 260 -11.62 7.69 2.98
N LEU A 261 -11.08 8.83 3.39
CA LEU A 261 -11.49 9.59 4.58
C LEU A 261 -12.95 10.07 4.52
N ASN A 262 -13.50 10.21 3.32
CA ASN A 262 -14.90 10.57 3.08
C ASN A 262 -15.84 9.35 3.05
N ASN A 263 -15.35 8.12 3.36
CA ASN A 263 -16.13 6.90 3.46
C ASN A 263 -16.99 6.60 2.20
N PRO A 264 -16.40 6.48 1.01
CA PRO A 264 -17.14 6.25 -0.22
C PRO A 264 -17.90 4.92 -0.17
N SER A 265 -19.12 4.92 -0.72
CA SER A 265 -20.01 3.76 -0.71
C SER A 265 -20.50 3.41 -2.12
N PHE A 266 -20.72 2.13 -2.36
CA PHE A 266 -21.09 1.55 -3.64
C PHE A 266 -22.33 0.68 -3.50
N LYS A 267 -23.00 0.41 -4.61
CA LYS A 267 -24.22 -0.42 -4.62
C LYS A 267 -23.88 -1.89 -4.40
N GLN A 268 -24.66 -2.56 -3.56
CA GLN A 268 -24.60 -4.01 -3.39
C GLN A 268 -25.45 -4.72 -4.45
N PRO A 269 -25.10 -5.97 -4.84
CA PRO A 269 -25.95 -6.82 -5.63
C PRO A 269 -27.28 -7.15 -4.94
N ASP A 270 -28.36 -7.31 -5.73
CA ASP A 270 -29.68 -7.67 -5.20
C ASP A 270 -29.66 -9.00 -4.45
N ALA A 271 -28.86 -9.97 -4.92
CA ALA A 271 -28.66 -11.25 -4.25
C ALA A 271 -28.04 -11.10 -2.84
N ALA A 272 -27.11 -10.16 -2.66
CA ALA A 272 -26.55 -9.86 -1.35
C ALA A 272 -27.59 -9.21 -0.42
N ILE A 273 -28.39 -8.27 -0.93
CA ILE A 273 -29.46 -7.61 -0.18
C ILE A 273 -30.52 -8.64 0.24
N ALA A 274 -30.92 -9.53 -0.66
CA ALA A 274 -31.84 -10.63 -0.36
C ALA A 274 -31.29 -11.61 0.69
N ALA A 275 -29.96 -11.75 0.78
CA ALA A 275 -29.28 -12.53 1.81
C ALA A 275 -29.07 -11.77 3.14
N GLY A 276 -29.65 -10.57 3.29
CA GLY A 276 -29.56 -9.76 4.52
C GLY A 276 -28.29 -8.92 4.63
N VAL A 277 -27.47 -8.79 3.57
CA VAL A 277 -26.33 -7.87 3.53
C VAL A 277 -26.85 -6.43 3.34
N SER A 278 -26.13 -5.47 3.92
CA SER A 278 -26.46 -4.03 3.73
C SER A 278 -26.57 -3.68 2.23
N ASP A 279 -27.43 -2.71 1.89
CA ASP A 279 -27.61 -2.20 0.52
C ASP A 279 -26.38 -1.47 -0.04
N LYS A 280 -25.40 -1.18 0.82
CA LYS A 280 -24.18 -0.44 0.47
C LYS A 280 -22.93 -1.22 0.85
N PHE A 281 -22.02 -1.34 -0.11
CA PHE A 281 -20.63 -1.71 0.10
C PHE A 281 -19.83 -0.44 0.39
N LYS A 282 -19.18 -0.35 1.55
CA LYS A 282 -18.43 0.83 1.98
C LYS A 282 -16.93 0.58 1.88
N ALA A 283 -16.20 1.52 1.29
CA ALA A 283 -14.74 1.59 1.40
C ALA A 283 -14.39 2.48 2.60
N ASN A 284 -14.41 1.90 3.80
CA ASN A 284 -14.20 2.63 5.04
C ASN A 284 -12.85 3.35 5.10
N PRO A 285 -12.75 4.42 5.90
CA PRO A 285 -11.48 5.08 6.18
C PRO A 285 -10.45 4.11 6.74
N GLN A 286 -9.25 4.16 6.16
CA GLN A 286 -8.10 3.37 6.58
C GLN A 286 -7.00 4.32 7.02
N VAL A 287 -6.46 4.13 8.22
CA VAL A 287 -5.38 4.97 8.75
C VAL A 287 -4.21 4.09 9.14
N ARG A 288 -3.02 4.43 8.63
CA ARG A 288 -1.77 3.72 8.87
C ARG A 288 -0.68 4.68 9.30
N LEU A 289 0.04 4.33 10.35
CA LEU A 289 1.22 5.03 10.85
C LEU A 289 2.46 4.25 10.43
N GLY A 290 3.46 4.98 9.94
CA GLY A 290 4.73 4.42 9.50
C GLY A 290 5.94 5.10 10.15
N PHE A 291 7.00 4.33 10.32
CA PHE A 291 8.31 4.77 10.79
C PHE A 291 9.36 4.29 9.80
N ALA A 292 10.38 5.09 9.58
CA ALA A 292 11.54 4.67 8.80
C ALA A 292 12.83 5.25 9.37
N LEU A 293 13.87 4.45 9.29
CA LEU A 293 15.23 4.81 9.69
C LEU A 293 16.18 4.53 8.53
N SER A 294 17.23 5.31 8.40
CA SER A 294 18.29 5.08 7.42
C SER A 294 19.65 5.26 8.08
N PRO A 295 20.12 4.24 8.84
CA PRO A 295 21.38 4.32 9.58
C PRO A 295 22.57 4.57 8.65
N PHE A 296 22.54 4.00 7.44
CA PHE A 296 23.53 4.16 6.40
C PHE A 296 22.86 4.38 5.04
N ASN A 297 23.57 4.92 4.08
CA ASN A 297 23.04 5.13 2.73
C ASN A 297 22.64 3.82 2.00
N TRP A 298 23.19 2.70 2.43
CA TRP A 298 22.89 1.37 1.89
C TRP A 298 21.91 0.56 2.74
N TRP A 299 21.45 1.08 3.90
CA TRP A 299 20.57 0.34 4.81
C TRP A 299 19.37 1.18 5.25
N ASN A 300 18.17 0.64 5.00
CA ASN A 300 16.90 1.21 5.41
C ASN A 300 16.13 0.22 6.28
N ILE A 301 15.46 0.73 7.30
CA ILE A 301 14.55 -0.02 8.17
C ILE A 301 13.21 0.71 8.12
N ALA A 302 12.10 -0.01 8.03
CA ALA A 302 10.77 0.58 8.10
C ALA A 302 9.80 -0.31 8.88
N ALA A 303 8.86 0.34 9.55
CA ALA A 303 7.77 -0.32 10.26
C ALA A 303 6.48 0.45 10.05
N ASP A 304 5.38 -0.28 9.79
CA ASP A 304 4.05 0.30 9.65
C ASP A 304 3.07 -0.41 10.60
N VAL A 305 2.06 0.33 11.05
CA VAL A 305 0.96 -0.21 11.86
C VAL A 305 -0.38 0.39 11.42
N ASP A 306 -1.38 -0.46 11.19
CA ASP A 306 -2.75 -0.03 10.97
C ASP A 306 -3.35 0.51 12.28
N LEU A 307 -3.81 1.74 12.26
CA LEU A 307 -4.54 2.35 13.38
C LEU A 307 -6.03 1.97 13.32
N THR A 308 -6.55 1.68 12.14
CA THR A 308 -7.92 1.21 11.92
C THR A 308 -7.99 -0.32 11.88
N ARG A 309 -9.11 -0.87 12.33
CA ARG A 309 -9.47 -2.26 12.11
C ARG A 309 -10.30 -2.36 10.84
N ASN A 310 -9.74 -2.99 9.81
CA ASN A 310 -10.36 -3.15 8.51
C ASN A 310 -11.10 -4.50 8.45
N LEU A 311 -12.18 -4.58 7.69
CA LEU A 311 -12.89 -5.83 7.49
C LEU A 311 -12.38 -6.49 6.20
N THR A 312 -12.33 -7.80 6.19
CA THR A 312 -12.02 -8.60 4.99
C THR A 312 -13.30 -9.13 4.35
N PRO A 313 -13.28 -9.63 3.11
CA PRO A 313 -14.42 -10.31 2.52
C PRO A 313 -14.81 -11.60 3.24
N VAL A 314 -13.96 -12.15 4.10
CA VAL A 314 -14.28 -13.32 4.93
C VAL A 314 -14.94 -12.84 6.21
N ASP A 315 -16.16 -13.32 6.44
CA ASP A 315 -16.96 -12.94 7.61
C ASP A 315 -16.23 -13.28 8.92
N ASN A 316 -16.33 -12.37 9.88
CA ASN A 316 -15.67 -12.45 11.18
C ASN A 316 -14.13 -12.45 11.14
N VAL A 317 -13.51 -12.18 9.96
CA VAL A 317 -12.08 -11.98 9.84
C VAL A 317 -11.81 -10.49 9.60
N ALA A 318 -11.14 -9.86 10.53
CA ALA A 318 -10.70 -8.48 10.41
C ALA A 318 -9.21 -8.41 10.11
N SER A 319 -8.77 -7.28 9.56
CA SER A 319 -7.37 -6.99 9.30
C SER A 319 -6.92 -5.77 10.10
N ARG A 320 -5.78 -5.92 10.77
CA ARG A 320 -5.02 -4.85 11.41
C ARG A 320 -3.56 -5.23 11.34
N GLN A 321 -2.92 -4.80 10.28
CA GLN A 321 -1.55 -5.22 9.99
C GLN A 321 -0.53 -4.42 10.82
N ILE A 322 0.50 -5.12 11.27
CA ILE A 322 1.77 -4.57 11.71
C ILE A 322 2.86 -5.19 10.84
N GLY A 323 3.76 -4.37 10.35
CA GLY A 323 4.87 -4.79 9.50
C GLY A 323 6.18 -4.19 9.92
N LEU A 324 7.26 -4.94 9.70
CA LEU A 324 8.63 -4.51 9.94
C LEU A 324 9.49 -5.07 8.82
N GLY A 325 10.37 -4.27 8.27
CA GLY A 325 11.28 -4.71 7.24
C GLY A 325 12.57 -3.91 7.17
N SER A 326 13.49 -4.50 6.42
CA SER A 326 14.81 -3.93 6.16
C SER A 326 15.17 -4.09 4.69
N GLU A 327 15.81 -3.06 4.13
CA GLU A 327 16.30 -3.01 2.76
C GLU A 327 17.80 -2.75 2.78
N PHE A 328 18.56 -3.57 2.10
CA PHE A 328 20.01 -3.49 1.95
C PHE A 328 20.36 -3.29 0.48
N ASN A 329 21.00 -2.19 0.16
CA ASN A 329 21.56 -1.94 -1.17
C ASN A 329 22.94 -2.58 -1.25
N VAL A 330 22.99 -3.89 -1.51
CA VAL A 330 24.21 -4.70 -1.41
C VAL A 330 25.22 -4.40 -2.50
N PHE A 331 24.75 -3.91 -3.64
CA PHE A 331 25.59 -3.42 -4.72
C PHE A 331 25.06 -2.08 -5.17
N ASN A 332 25.78 -1.01 -4.82
CA ASN A 332 25.33 0.36 -4.98
C ASN A 332 26.36 1.18 -5.78
N ARG A 333 26.15 1.29 -7.09
CA ARG A 333 26.96 2.07 -8.03
C ARG A 333 26.08 3.08 -8.76
N SER A 334 26.68 4.10 -9.35
CA SER A 334 25.96 5.14 -10.06
C SER A 334 25.07 4.64 -11.21
N TRP A 335 25.40 3.50 -11.81
CA TRP A 335 24.69 2.93 -12.96
C TRP A 335 23.92 1.65 -12.66
N ILE A 336 24.17 1.01 -11.49
CA ILE A 336 23.49 -0.22 -11.08
C ILE A 336 23.33 -0.28 -9.55
N ASN A 337 22.16 -0.70 -9.10
CA ASN A 337 21.91 -0.99 -7.69
C ASN A 337 21.08 -2.27 -7.55
N ILE A 338 21.40 -3.07 -6.54
CA ILE A 338 20.72 -4.33 -6.22
C ILE A 338 20.23 -4.24 -4.76
N PRO A 339 19.01 -3.77 -4.52
CA PRO A 339 18.39 -3.82 -3.21
C PRO A 339 17.89 -5.23 -2.88
N LEU A 340 18.26 -5.73 -1.70
CA LEU A 340 17.69 -6.92 -1.10
C LEU A 340 16.81 -6.51 0.08
N ARG A 341 15.68 -7.17 0.25
CA ARG A 341 14.67 -6.84 1.26
C ARG A 341 14.27 -8.08 2.02
N VAL A 342 14.09 -7.91 3.31
CA VAL A 342 13.53 -8.92 4.20
C VAL A 342 12.58 -8.25 5.17
N GLY A 343 11.55 -8.96 5.59
CA GLY A 343 10.59 -8.41 6.53
C GLY A 343 9.67 -9.47 7.10
N LEU A 344 8.81 -9.00 7.99
CA LEU A 344 7.76 -9.80 8.59
C LEU A 344 6.54 -8.91 8.82
N MET A 345 5.36 -9.51 8.64
CA MET A 345 4.11 -8.86 8.93
C MET A 345 3.16 -9.80 9.67
N ARG A 346 2.22 -9.22 10.39
CA ARG A 346 1.23 -9.97 11.14
C ARG A 346 -0.09 -9.20 11.22
N ASN A 347 -1.19 -9.93 11.04
CA ASN A 347 -2.51 -9.42 11.33
C ASN A 347 -2.78 -9.51 12.84
N THR A 348 -2.85 -8.38 13.53
CA THR A 348 -3.07 -8.31 14.99
C THR A 348 -4.56 -8.32 15.37
N ALA A 349 -5.47 -8.20 14.40
CA ALA A 349 -6.90 -8.35 14.64
C ALA A 349 -7.33 -9.81 14.82
N GLU A 350 -6.48 -10.77 14.37
CA GLU A 350 -6.72 -12.20 14.41
C GLU A 350 -5.70 -12.89 15.30
N THR A 351 -6.14 -13.46 16.43
CA THR A 351 -5.26 -14.19 17.35
C THR A 351 -4.64 -15.44 16.73
N SER A 352 -5.37 -16.07 15.80
CA SER A 352 -4.92 -17.26 15.06
C SER A 352 -4.00 -16.93 13.89
N ALA A 353 -3.86 -15.66 13.52
CA ALA A 353 -3.00 -15.25 12.41
C ALA A 353 -1.53 -15.64 12.68
N GLY A 354 -0.90 -16.19 11.66
CA GLY A 354 0.53 -16.47 11.70
C GLY A 354 1.34 -15.19 11.47
N THR A 355 2.65 -15.32 11.66
CA THR A 355 3.60 -14.34 11.13
C THR A 355 3.87 -14.69 9.67
N VAL A 356 3.84 -13.69 8.81
CA VAL A 356 4.17 -13.80 7.40
C VAL A 356 5.59 -13.27 7.20
N PHE A 357 6.48 -14.11 6.72
CA PHE A 357 7.85 -13.73 6.35
C PHE A 357 7.86 -13.24 4.92
N THR A 358 8.57 -12.17 4.66
CA THR A 358 8.65 -11.54 3.35
C THR A 358 10.09 -11.41 2.90
N ALA A 359 10.31 -11.52 1.61
CA ALA A 359 11.59 -11.28 0.97
C ALA A 359 11.39 -10.57 -0.37
N GLY A 360 12.38 -9.82 -0.80
CA GLY A 360 12.35 -9.14 -2.09
C GLY A 360 13.74 -8.83 -2.60
N ALA A 361 13.83 -8.65 -3.92
CA ALA A 361 15.03 -8.21 -4.60
C ALA A 361 14.66 -7.26 -5.72
N GLY A 362 15.57 -6.33 -6.02
CA GLY A 362 15.44 -5.42 -7.15
C GLY A 362 16.71 -5.37 -7.98
N LEU A 363 16.57 -4.93 -9.20
CA LEU A 363 17.65 -4.58 -10.10
C LEU A 363 17.36 -3.21 -10.68
N ASN A 364 18.14 -2.21 -10.28
CA ASN A 364 18.06 -0.87 -10.81
C ASN A 364 19.23 -0.67 -11.77
N PHE A 365 18.93 -0.46 -13.03
CA PHE A 365 19.92 -0.20 -14.06
C PHE A 365 19.62 1.13 -14.73
N LEU A 366 20.49 2.12 -14.54
CA LEU A 366 20.28 3.51 -14.95
C LEU A 366 18.91 4.03 -14.43
N HIS A 367 17.96 4.21 -15.33
CA HIS A 367 16.61 4.73 -15.05
C HIS A 367 15.55 3.64 -14.92
N VAL A 368 15.88 2.38 -15.25
CA VAL A 368 14.94 1.25 -15.24
C VAL A 368 15.14 0.42 -13.98
N MET A 369 14.05 0.14 -13.29
CA MET A 369 14.05 -0.66 -12.06
C MET A 369 13.08 -1.82 -12.22
N LEU A 370 13.55 -3.01 -11.89
CA LEU A 370 12.76 -4.24 -11.82
C LEU A 370 12.80 -4.75 -10.40
N ASP A 371 11.66 -4.92 -9.78
CA ASP A 371 11.54 -5.38 -8.40
C ASP A 371 10.61 -6.59 -8.31
N LEU A 372 10.97 -7.56 -7.48
CA LEU A 372 10.18 -8.74 -7.17
C LEU A 372 10.14 -8.95 -5.65
N SER A 373 9.05 -9.53 -5.17
CA SER A 373 8.92 -9.92 -3.77
C SER A 373 7.98 -11.10 -3.59
N ALA A 374 8.16 -11.82 -2.50
CA ALA A 374 7.29 -12.91 -2.07
C ALA A 374 7.07 -12.87 -0.56
N ALA A 375 5.94 -13.43 -0.14
CA ALA A 375 5.59 -13.55 1.27
C ALA A 375 4.96 -14.91 1.56
N LEU A 376 5.30 -15.50 2.71
CA LEU A 376 4.83 -16.82 3.13
C LEU A 376 4.51 -16.84 4.62
N SER A 377 3.33 -17.33 4.99
CA SER A 377 2.96 -17.52 6.39
C SER A 377 3.69 -18.71 7.02
N ASN A 378 4.09 -18.56 8.28
CA ASN A 378 4.62 -19.66 9.09
C ASN A 378 3.53 -20.67 9.51
N LYS A 379 2.27 -20.26 9.50
CA LYS A 379 1.13 -21.15 9.72
C LYS A 379 0.82 -21.91 8.44
N ARG A 380 0.49 -23.18 8.61
CA ARG A 380 0.17 -24.09 7.50
C ARG A 380 -1.24 -24.65 7.68
N VAL A 381 -1.91 -24.87 6.58
CA VAL A 381 -3.19 -25.55 6.49
C VAL A 381 -2.98 -26.91 5.83
N THR A 382 -3.57 -27.94 6.38
CA THR A 382 -3.54 -29.26 5.78
C THR A 382 -4.58 -29.33 4.68
N THR A 383 -4.20 -29.72 3.49
CA THR A 383 -5.11 -30.01 2.38
C THR A 383 -4.90 -31.44 1.95
N GLN A 384 -6.00 -32.13 1.61
CA GLN A 384 -5.93 -33.49 1.07
C GLN A 384 -6.24 -33.45 -0.43
N SER A 385 -5.36 -34.04 -1.23
CA SER A 385 -5.57 -34.20 -2.66
C SER A 385 -5.20 -35.62 -3.06
N GLN A 386 -6.11 -36.34 -3.74
CA GLN A 386 -5.92 -37.73 -4.19
C GLN A 386 -5.41 -38.67 -3.07
N GLY A 387 -6.00 -38.55 -1.87
CA GLY A 387 -5.61 -39.36 -0.71
C GLY A 387 -4.34 -38.93 0.00
N LYS A 388 -3.56 -37.97 -0.56
CA LYS A 388 -2.33 -37.45 0.04
C LYS A 388 -2.57 -36.16 0.81
N GLN A 389 -2.21 -36.14 2.08
CA GLN A 389 -2.23 -34.91 2.88
C GLN A 389 -1.01 -34.05 2.55
N THR A 390 -1.25 -32.77 2.23
CA THR A 390 -0.20 -31.79 1.95
C THR A 390 -0.41 -30.57 2.83
N LYS A 391 0.67 -30.09 3.45
CA LYS A 391 0.64 -28.85 4.26
C LYS A 391 1.07 -27.67 3.38
N ILE A 392 0.17 -26.75 3.14
CA ILE A 392 0.46 -25.50 2.39
C ILE A 392 0.52 -24.30 3.35
N PRO A 393 1.29 -23.25 3.04
CA PRO A 393 1.23 -22.01 3.81
C PRO A 393 -0.20 -21.45 3.86
N ARG A 394 -0.61 -20.93 5.02
CA ARG A 394 -1.93 -20.32 5.19
C ARG A 394 -2.12 -19.07 4.34
N GLU A 395 -1.04 -18.30 4.17
CA GLU A 395 -1.04 -17.08 3.38
C GLU A 395 0.20 -17.06 2.48
N VAL A 396 0.00 -16.63 1.25
CA VAL A 396 1.05 -16.42 0.25
C VAL A 396 0.80 -15.10 -0.46
N ALA A 397 1.87 -14.35 -0.76
CA ALA A 397 1.77 -13.18 -1.59
C ALA A 397 2.96 -13.06 -2.54
N LEU A 398 2.73 -12.44 -3.68
CA LEU A 398 3.76 -12.12 -4.68
C LEU A 398 3.59 -10.66 -5.11
N GLY A 399 4.70 -10.00 -5.38
CA GLY A 399 4.73 -8.64 -5.90
C GLY A 399 5.77 -8.48 -6.99
N ALA A 400 5.44 -7.67 -7.99
CA ALA A 400 6.33 -7.30 -9.07
C ALA A 400 6.14 -5.82 -9.43
N GLN A 401 7.19 -5.16 -9.92
CA GLN A 401 7.11 -3.78 -10.36
C GLN A 401 8.15 -3.49 -11.42
N VAL A 402 7.74 -2.75 -12.42
CA VAL A 402 8.62 -2.07 -13.37
C VAL A 402 8.54 -0.58 -13.10
N SER A 403 9.69 0.08 -13.08
CA SER A 403 9.75 1.53 -12.89
C SER A 403 10.72 2.15 -13.89
N VAL A 404 10.38 3.36 -14.35
CA VAL A 404 11.27 4.21 -15.12
C VAL A 404 11.27 5.58 -14.45
N LEU A 405 12.41 5.97 -13.87
CA LEU A 405 12.50 7.13 -12.98
C LEU A 405 13.62 8.06 -13.45
N PHE A 406 13.34 9.37 -13.44
CA PHE A 406 14.26 10.41 -13.87
C PHE A 406 14.25 11.60 -12.92
N GLY A 407 15.33 12.39 -12.95
CA GLY A 407 15.39 13.66 -12.24
C GLY A 407 15.42 13.47 -10.73
N GLY A 408 16.44 13.92 -10.15
CA GLY A 408 16.75 13.97 -8.74
C GLY A 408 18.09 14.67 -8.63
N SER A 409 18.54 14.96 -7.44
CA SER A 409 19.84 15.58 -7.26
C SER A 409 21.00 14.69 -7.74
N ASP A 410 20.74 13.38 -7.95
CA ASP A 410 21.61 12.43 -8.68
C ASP A 410 20.74 11.31 -9.25
N ASP A 411 20.64 11.29 -10.55
CA ASP A 411 19.86 10.33 -11.33
C ASP A 411 20.28 8.87 -11.12
N ASN A 412 21.42 8.64 -10.49
CA ASN A 412 22.05 7.34 -10.28
C ASN A 412 22.18 6.92 -8.82
N GLU A 413 21.81 7.75 -7.85
CA GLU A 413 21.69 7.21 -6.50
C GLU A 413 20.45 6.33 -6.46
N PRO A 414 20.63 5.04 -6.11
CA PRO A 414 19.50 4.24 -5.74
C PRO A 414 18.78 5.00 -4.66
N VAL A 415 17.48 4.89 -4.65
CA VAL A 415 16.54 5.53 -3.75
C VAL A 415 16.96 5.35 -2.28
N ALA A 416 18.18 5.77 -1.97
CA ALA A 416 18.70 5.90 -0.63
C ALA A 416 18.21 7.23 -0.07
N PRO A 417 17.70 7.24 1.14
CA PRO A 417 17.30 8.47 1.77
C PRO A 417 18.51 9.35 1.99
N SER A 418 18.37 10.58 1.57
CA SER A 418 19.19 11.74 1.88
C SER A 418 20.65 11.73 1.43
N ARG A 419 20.93 12.52 0.43
CA ARG A 419 22.15 13.32 0.47
C ARG A 419 22.11 14.22 1.68
N GLU A 420 23.26 14.40 2.34
CA GLU A 420 23.46 15.51 3.24
C GLU A 420 23.02 16.79 2.54
N TRP A 421 21.96 17.36 3.01
CA TRP A 421 21.61 18.72 2.68
C TRP A 421 22.68 19.57 3.38
N LYS A 422 23.77 19.89 2.68
CA LYS A 422 24.61 20.98 3.12
C LYS A 422 23.70 22.20 3.05
N ALA A 423 23.31 22.72 4.21
CA ALA A 423 22.75 24.05 4.27
C ALA A 423 23.63 24.92 3.37
N ALA A 424 22.99 25.66 2.46
CA ALA A 424 23.72 26.65 1.69
C ALA A 424 24.54 27.42 2.72
N PRO A 425 25.88 27.59 2.55
CA PRO A 425 26.68 28.35 3.50
C PRO A 425 25.93 29.66 3.68
N LYS A 426 25.62 29.99 4.96
CA LYS A 426 25.09 31.29 5.27
C LYS A 426 26.01 32.29 4.60
N ALA A 427 25.47 33.26 3.88
CA ALA A 427 26.23 34.24 3.13
C ALA A 427 27.28 34.98 3.99
N ASP A 428 27.22 34.86 5.31
CA ASP A 428 28.09 35.46 6.30
C ASP A 428 29.36 34.65 6.63
N ASP A 429 29.51 33.40 6.17
CA ASP A 429 30.64 32.55 6.59
C ASP A 429 31.80 32.47 5.58
N GLN A 430 31.76 33.19 4.46
CA GLN A 430 32.94 33.43 3.65
C GLN A 430 33.50 34.80 4.03
N PRO A 431 34.76 34.89 4.50
CA PRO A 431 35.41 36.19 4.58
C PRO A 431 35.49 36.70 3.14
N VAL A 432 34.62 37.64 2.80
CA VAL A 432 34.75 38.42 1.58
C VAL A 432 36.15 39.04 1.65
N PRO A 433 37.04 38.81 0.68
CA PRO A 433 38.34 39.46 0.70
C PRO A 433 38.09 40.96 0.61
N THR A 434 38.07 41.60 1.75
CA THR A 434 37.80 43.05 1.94
C THR A 434 38.66 43.91 0.99
N GLU A 435 39.83 43.40 0.66
CA GLU A 435 40.78 44.03 -0.24
C GLU A 435 40.32 44.03 -1.71
N LYS A 436 39.75 42.94 -2.21
CA LYS A 436 39.23 42.87 -3.62
C LYS A 436 37.99 43.73 -3.82
N VAL A 437 37.12 43.80 -2.83
CA VAL A 437 35.92 44.66 -2.88
C VAL A 437 36.29 46.12 -2.79
N ARG A 438 37.27 46.44 -1.96
CA ARG A 438 37.81 47.81 -1.83
C ARG A 438 38.46 48.27 -3.13
N GLN A 439 39.29 47.44 -3.73
CA GLN A 439 39.94 47.75 -5.03
C GLN A 439 38.92 47.87 -6.18
N ALA A 440 37.86 47.06 -6.18
CA ALA A 440 36.79 47.17 -7.18
C ALA A 440 35.96 48.46 -6.99
N ALA A 441 35.69 48.84 -5.74
CA ALA A 441 34.99 50.09 -5.42
C ALA A 441 35.81 51.34 -5.73
N GLU A 442 37.11 51.33 -5.42
CA GLU A 442 38.03 52.42 -5.75
C GLU A 442 38.15 52.61 -7.28
N LYS A 443 38.25 51.50 -8.04
CA LYS A 443 38.30 51.55 -9.50
C LYS A 443 36.99 52.07 -10.10
N ALA A 444 35.83 51.66 -9.57
CA ALA A 444 34.53 52.15 -10.03
C ALA A 444 34.34 53.65 -9.73
N GLN A 445 34.90 54.17 -8.63
CA GLN A 445 34.89 55.62 -8.32
C GLN A 445 35.82 56.41 -9.23
N GLU A 446 36.97 55.86 -9.63
CA GLU A 446 37.88 56.51 -10.60
C GLU A 446 37.25 56.54 -11.98
N ASP A 447 36.60 55.46 -12.44
CA ASP A 447 35.92 55.40 -13.72
C ASP A 447 34.73 56.39 -13.80
N LEU A 448 33.96 56.55 -12.71
CA LEU A 448 32.90 57.55 -12.61
C LEU A 448 33.44 59.00 -12.63
N LYS A 449 34.53 59.27 -11.93
CA LYS A 449 35.17 60.58 -11.97
C LYS A 449 35.76 60.92 -13.37
N ALA A 450 36.27 59.93 -14.08
CA ALA A 450 36.75 60.07 -15.43
C ALA A 450 35.62 60.33 -16.44
N GLU A 451 34.46 59.75 -16.22
CA GLU A 451 33.29 59.96 -17.05
C GLU A 451 32.63 61.33 -16.80
N ASP A 452 32.54 61.75 -15.54
CA ASP A 452 32.09 63.12 -15.17
C ASP A 452 32.99 64.22 -15.73
N LEU A 453 34.31 64.02 -15.76
CA LEU A 453 35.28 64.97 -16.37
C LEU A 453 35.10 64.99 -17.92
N LYS A 454 34.77 63.93 -18.58
CA LYS A 454 34.45 63.90 -19.99
C LYS A 454 33.13 64.59 -20.34
N ASN A 455 32.14 64.46 -19.46
CA ASN A 455 30.80 65.02 -19.67
C ASN A 455 30.69 66.51 -19.25
N SER A 456 31.59 67.03 -18.45
CA SER A 456 31.54 68.42 -17.94
C SER A 456 32.16 69.49 -18.90
N GLY A 457 32.73 69.10 -20.06
CA GLY A 457 33.13 70.00 -21.13
C GLY A 457 34.15 71.11 -20.72
N ALA A 458 34.83 70.96 -19.57
CA ALA A 458 35.78 71.93 -19.10
C ALA A 458 37.10 71.84 -19.88
N LYS A 459 37.35 72.80 -20.77
CA LYS A 459 38.64 73.03 -21.41
C LYS A 459 39.66 73.42 -20.35
N PRO A 460 40.88 72.89 -20.38
CA PRO A 460 41.94 73.31 -19.48
C PRO A 460 42.35 74.77 -19.78
N SER A 461 42.22 75.65 -18.83
CA SER A 461 42.74 77.00 -18.91
C SER A 461 44.28 76.94 -18.82
N VAL A 462 44.94 77.25 -19.91
CA VAL A 462 46.41 77.50 -19.95
C VAL A 462 46.68 78.91 -19.42
N THR A 463 47.21 78.98 -18.25
CA THR A 463 47.90 80.21 -17.80
C THR A 463 49.40 80.07 -18.06
N LYS A 464 49.91 80.90 -18.96
CA LYS A 464 51.35 81.15 -19.14
C LYS A 464 51.79 82.32 -18.26
N PRO A 465 53.07 82.47 -18.07
CA PRO A 465 53.84 82.86 -16.90
C PRO A 465 53.70 84.25 -16.48
#